data_7f6870adf4daa5ce1bc1093cf55c20f6
#
_entry.id   7f6870adf4daa5ce1bc1093cf55c20f6
#
_cell.length_a   1.000
_cell.length_b   1.000
_cell.length_c   1.000
_cell.angle_alpha   90.00
_cell.angle_beta   90.00
_cell.angle_gamma   90.00
#
_symmetry.space_group_name_H-M   'P 1'
#
loop_
_entity.id
_entity.type
_entity.pdbx_description
1 polymer ?
#
loop_
_entity_poly.entity_id
_entity_poly.type
_entity_poly.pdbx_seq_one_letter_code
_entity_poly.pdbx_strand_id
1 'polypeptide(L)'
;GSGKSRSLKNFAPDEIFLINVVGKRLPFPGTFRYQMKTDSYQTITTGLQKMPTKTAVIDDAGYLLTNTFMKGHSAPKAGSSTFDLYNDIADNFWRLLMFIQAQLPEDVIVYILMHETTSDFGETKLRTIGKLLDEKVCIEGMVTICLRCMVEGDRHFFRTQSNGMDI
;
A
#
# COMPACT_ATOMS: atom_id res chain seq x y z
N GLY A 1 -1.38 -16.73 -3.50
CA GLY A 1 -0.89 -15.52 -2.82
C GLY A 1 -0.81 -15.70 -1.32
N SER A 2 -0.04 -14.84 -0.63
CA SER A 2 0.23 -14.96 0.82
C SER A 2 -1.01 -14.75 1.73
N GLY A 3 -2.11 -14.23 1.20
CA GLY A 3 -3.36 -14.07 1.95
C GLY A 3 -3.67 -12.65 2.43
N LYS A 4 -2.88 -11.64 2.08
CA LYS A 4 -3.09 -10.24 2.48
C LYS A 4 -4.54 -9.78 2.30
N SER A 5 -5.03 -9.70 1.06
CA SER A 5 -6.43 -9.32 0.80
C SER A 5 -7.45 -10.34 1.34
N ARG A 6 -7.07 -11.62 1.48
CA ARG A 6 -7.94 -12.66 2.06
C ARG A 6 -8.21 -12.42 3.55
N SER A 7 -7.25 -11.86 4.30
CA SER A 7 -7.43 -11.56 5.73
C SER A 7 -8.53 -10.55 5.99
N LEU A 8 -8.85 -9.70 5.01
CA LEU A 8 -9.92 -8.70 5.12
C LEU A 8 -11.31 -9.32 5.34
N LYS A 9 -11.50 -10.62 5.02
CA LYS A 9 -12.76 -11.34 5.30
C LYS A 9 -13.15 -11.36 6.78
N ASN A 10 -12.21 -11.09 7.68
CA ASN A 10 -12.43 -11.10 9.12
C ASN A 10 -13.06 -9.81 9.65
N PHE A 11 -13.12 -8.74 8.83
CA PHE A 11 -13.82 -7.51 9.17
C PHE A 11 -15.31 -7.61 8.83
N ALA A 12 -16.14 -6.97 9.63
CA ALA A 12 -17.55 -6.80 9.30
C ALA A 12 -17.72 -5.89 8.06
N PRO A 13 -18.85 -6.02 7.31
CA PRO A 13 -19.04 -5.28 6.07
C PRO A 13 -19.00 -3.74 6.19
N ASP A 14 -19.27 -3.21 7.37
CA ASP A 14 -19.33 -1.77 7.69
C ASP A 14 -18.17 -1.29 8.58
N GLU A 15 -17.25 -2.18 8.91
CA GLU A 15 -16.14 -1.91 9.85
C GLU A 15 -14.99 -1.12 9.20
N ILE A 16 -14.75 -1.33 7.91
CA ILE A 16 -13.63 -0.72 7.21
C ILE A 16 -14.06 0.10 6.00
N PHE A 17 -13.23 1.10 5.66
CA PHE A 17 -13.26 1.79 4.38
C PHE A 17 -12.20 1.18 3.46
N LEU A 18 -12.63 0.45 2.43
CA LEU A 18 -11.73 -0.23 1.49
C LEU A 18 -11.40 0.67 0.30
N ILE A 19 -10.14 0.93 0.09
CA ILE A 19 -9.59 1.56 -1.12
C ILE A 19 -8.90 0.46 -1.94
N ASN A 20 -9.56 0.02 -3.02
CA ASN A 20 -9.06 -1.03 -3.90
C ASN A 20 -8.35 -0.37 -5.10
N VAL A 21 -7.03 -0.31 -5.05
CA VAL A 21 -6.21 0.42 -6.05
C VAL A 21 -6.32 -0.19 -7.44
N VAL A 22 -6.29 -1.50 -7.55
CA VAL A 22 -6.35 -2.21 -8.83
C VAL A 22 -7.79 -2.42 -9.30
N GLY A 23 -8.76 -2.39 -8.39
CA GLY A 23 -10.16 -2.60 -8.70
C GLY A 23 -10.54 -4.07 -8.96
N LYS A 24 -9.67 -5.03 -8.62
CA LYS A 24 -9.96 -6.45 -8.74
C LYS A 24 -10.98 -6.95 -7.70
N ARG A 25 -11.60 -8.08 -7.97
CA ARG A 25 -12.54 -8.70 -7.03
C ARG A 25 -11.78 -9.18 -5.78
N LEU A 26 -12.46 -9.09 -4.62
CA LEU A 26 -11.94 -9.67 -3.38
C LEU A 26 -11.84 -11.21 -3.51
N PRO A 27 -10.85 -11.85 -2.85
CA PRO A 27 -10.64 -13.29 -2.92
C PRO A 27 -11.58 -14.08 -1.98
N PHE A 28 -12.76 -13.53 -1.68
CA PHE A 28 -13.83 -14.12 -0.88
C PHE A 28 -15.18 -13.53 -1.29
N PRO A 29 -16.30 -14.24 -1.05
CA PRO A 29 -17.64 -13.73 -1.26
C PRO A 29 -17.94 -12.56 -0.33
N GLY A 30 -18.71 -11.59 -0.83
CA GLY A 30 -19.12 -10.41 -0.08
C GLY A 30 -18.45 -9.12 -0.56
N THR A 31 -18.81 -8.03 0.08
CA THR A 31 -18.33 -6.69 -0.22
C THR A 31 -18.35 -5.84 1.05
N PHE A 32 -17.59 -4.76 1.05
CA PHE A 32 -17.66 -3.76 2.13
C PHE A 32 -18.63 -2.65 1.76
N ARG A 33 -19.36 -2.17 2.74
CA ARG A 33 -20.33 -1.07 2.58
C ARG A 33 -19.64 0.21 2.10
N TYR A 34 -18.47 0.48 2.66
CA TYR A 34 -17.68 1.67 2.36
C TYR A 34 -16.46 1.25 1.57
N GLN A 35 -16.48 1.52 0.27
CA GLN A 35 -15.38 1.19 -0.62
C GLN A 35 -15.29 2.13 -1.81
N MET A 36 -14.07 2.27 -2.33
CA MET A 36 -13.81 2.95 -3.59
C MET A 36 -12.76 2.20 -4.42
N LYS A 37 -12.79 2.45 -5.73
CA LYS A 37 -11.78 1.95 -6.66
C LYS A 37 -11.07 3.14 -7.27
N THR A 38 -9.80 3.32 -6.96
CA THR A 38 -9.03 4.45 -7.46
C THR A 38 -7.52 4.23 -7.26
N ASP A 39 -6.72 4.74 -8.19
CA ASP A 39 -5.28 4.88 -8.07
C ASP A 39 -4.83 6.35 -8.04
N SER A 40 -5.78 7.26 -7.79
CA SER A 40 -5.51 8.69 -7.63
C SER A 40 -5.19 9.03 -6.19
N TYR A 41 -3.99 9.51 -5.91
CA TYR A 41 -3.57 9.96 -4.58
C TYR A 41 -4.50 11.01 -3.98
N GLN A 42 -4.93 11.98 -4.79
CA GLN A 42 -5.87 13.02 -4.35
C GLN A 42 -7.23 12.44 -3.95
N THR A 43 -7.75 11.49 -4.73
CA THR A 43 -9.02 10.82 -4.43
C THR A 43 -8.89 9.97 -3.16
N ILE A 44 -7.75 9.29 -2.97
CA ILE A 44 -7.46 8.51 -1.76
C ILE A 44 -7.44 9.40 -0.53
N THR A 45 -6.67 10.49 -0.53
CA THR A 45 -6.58 11.40 0.62
C THR A 45 -7.92 12.05 0.95
N THR A 46 -8.69 12.47 -0.06
CA THR A 46 -10.05 12.99 0.14
C THR A 46 -10.98 11.92 0.72
N GLY A 47 -10.87 10.68 0.25
CA GLY A 47 -11.65 9.57 0.79
C GLY A 47 -11.32 9.27 2.25
N LEU A 48 -10.04 9.23 2.60
CA LEU A 48 -9.58 9.02 3.98
C LEU A 48 -10.06 10.12 4.93
N GLN A 49 -10.09 11.39 4.50
CA GLN A 49 -10.61 12.49 5.32
C GLN A 49 -12.13 12.40 5.59
N LYS A 50 -12.88 11.79 4.67
CA LYS A 50 -14.34 11.73 4.70
C LYS A 50 -14.90 10.37 5.07
N MET A 51 -14.04 9.38 5.31
CA MET A 51 -14.50 8.02 5.61
C MET A 51 -15.34 7.96 6.89
N PRO A 52 -16.39 7.14 6.92
CA PRO A 52 -17.27 7.03 8.07
C PRO A 52 -16.76 6.04 9.13
N THR A 53 -15.62 5.40 8.89
CA THR A 53 -15.03 4.36 9.74
C THR A 53 -13.74 4.85 10.39
N LYS A 54 -13.32 4.19 11.48
CA LYS A 54 -12.03 4.42 12.13
C LYS A 54 -10.90 3.56 11.52
N THR A 55 -11.26 2.68 10.60
CA THR A 55 -10.30 1.78 9.95
C THR A 55 -10.41 1.92 8.44
N ALA A 56 -9.30 2.14 7.79
CA ALA A 56 -9.18 2.12 6.34
C ALA A 56 -8.19 1.04 5.89
N VAL A 57 -8.40 0.53 4.67
CA VAL A 57 -7.48 -0.40 4.01
C VAL A 57 -7.18 0.10 2.61
N ILE A 58 -5.90 0.28 2.29
CA ILE A 58 -5.43 0.54 0.93
C ILE A 58 -4.90 -0.79 0.38
N ASP A 59 -5.75 -1.51 -0.35
CA ASP A 59 -5.39 -2.83 -0.90
C ASP A 59 -4.63 -2.69 -2.22
N ASP A 60 -3.57 -3.47 -2.34
CA ASP A 60 -2.64 -3.45 -3.47
C ASP A 60 -1.95 -2.07 -3.67
N ALA A 61 -1.59 -1.38 -2.58
CA ALA A 61 -1.02 -0.03 -2.61
C ALA A 61 0.27 0.10 -3.45
N GLY A 62 1.05 -0.97 -3.63
CA GLY A 62 2.21 -0.98 -4.52
C GLY A 62 1.88 -0.63 -5.98
N TYR A 63 0.62 -0.85 -6.41
CA TYR A 63 0.18 -0.45 -7.75
C TYR A 63 -0.03 1.07 -7.91
N LEU A 64 -0.07 1.84 -6.83
CA LEU A 64 0.01 3.30 -6.93
C LEU A 64 1.32 3.72 -7.60
N LEU A 65 2.43 3.09 -7.22
CA LEU A 65 3.75 3.30 -7.82
C LEU A 65 3.77 2.82 -9.27
N THR A 66 3.32 1.58 -9.51
CA THR A 66 3.31 0.95 -10.84
C THR A 66 2.44 1.73 -11.83
N ASN A 67 1.24 2.11 -11.44
CA ASN A 67 0.31 2.84 -12.31
C ASN A 67 0.83 4.25 -12.62
N THR A 68 1.45 4.94 -11.65
CA THR A 68 2.09 6.24 -11.90
C THR A 68 3.23 6.09 -12.90
N PHE A 69 4.08 5.07 -12.74
CA PHE A 69 5.15 4.77 -13.69
C PHE A 69 4.59 4.49 -15.09
N MET A 70 3.64 3.57 -15.23
CA MET A 70 3.11 3.17 -16.53
C MET A 70 2.39 4.31 -17.25
N LYS A 71 1.63 5.14 -16.54
CA LYS A 71 0.98 6.33 -17.12
C LYS A 71 2.01 7.38 -17.56
N GLY A 72 3.01 7.66 -16.74
CA GLY A 72 4.06 8.62 -17.07
C GLY A 72 5.01 8.13 -18.15
N HIS A 73 5.35 6.84 -18.17
CA HIS A 73 6.20 6.24 -19.18
C HIS A 73 5.55 6.22 -20.57
N SER A 74 4.24 5.92 -20.66
CA SER A 74 3.52 5.85 -21.93
C SER A 74 3.09 7.22 -22.48
N ALA A 75 3.01 8.25 -21.64
CA ALA A 75 2.64 9.61 -22.01
C ALA A 75 3.51 10.61 -21.25
N PRO A 76 4.81 10.71 -21.59
CA PRO A 76 5.73 11.61 -20.89
C PRO A 76 5.27 13.06 -21.03
N LYS A 77 5.35 13.83 -19.94
CA LYS A 77 5.08 15.27 -19.96
C LYS A 77 6.16 15.95 -20.81
N ALA A 78 5.76 16.91 -21.62
CA ALA A 78 6.70 17.69 -22.44
C ALA A 78 7.79 18.32 -21.53
N GLY A 79 9.07 18.09 -21.88
CA GLY A 79 10.21 18.61 -21.14
C GLY A 79 10.58 17.88 -19.87
N SER A 80 9.86 16.80 -19.46
CA SER A 80 10.24 15.98 -18.30
C SER A 80 11.19 14.85 -18.71
N SER A 81 12.13 14.53 -17.84
CA SER A 81 13.02 13.38 -17.97
C SER A 81 12.42 12.12 -17.30
N THR A 82 12.96 10.96 -17.64
CA THR A 82 12.63 9.70 -16.91
C THR A 82 12.97 9.84 -15.43
N PHE A 83 13.97 10.61 -15.08
CA PHE A 83 14.36 10.88 -13.70
C PHE A 83 13.26 11.63 -12.93
N ASP A 84 12.62 12.62 -13.56
CA ASP A 84 11.51 13.37 -12.95
C ASP A 84 10.32 12.45 -12.64
N LEU A 85 10.05 11.48 -13.52
CA LEU A 85 9.00 10.50 -13.29
C LEU A 85 9.26 9.65 -12.03
N TYR A 86 10.51 9.21 -11.81
CA TYR A 86 10.86 8.45 -10.61
C TYR A 86 10.76 9.30 -9.34
N ASN A 87 11.11 10.59 -9.42
CA ASN A 87 10.93 11.53 -8.31
C ASN A 87 9.43 11.75 -8.02
N ASP A 88 8.60 11.96 -9.05
CA ASP A 88 7.14 12.09 -8.89
C ASP A 88 6.52 10.88 -8.22
N ILE A 89 6.96 9.66 -8.57
CA ILE A 89 6.49 8.41 -7.97
C ILE A 89 6.82 8.39 -6.48
N ALA A 90 8.07 8.69 -6.14
CA ALA A 90 8.54 8.68 -4.76
C ALA A 90 7.84 9.74 -3.91
N ASP A 91 7.77 10.97 -4.41
CA ASP A 91 7.14 12.10 -3.73
C ASP A 91 5.66 11.87 -3.46
N ASN A 92 4.92 11.35 -4.43
CA ASN A 92 3.49 11.11 -4.26
C ASN A 92 3.23 10.04 -3.20
N PHE A 93 4.01 8.95 -3.18
CA PHE A 93 3.83 7.90 -2.19
C PHE A 93 4.25 8.38 -0.79
N TRP A 94 5.39 9.06 -0.68
CA TRP A 94 5.85 9.65 0.57
C TRP A 94 4.82 10.65 1.14
N ARG A 95 4.27 11.53 0.30
CA ARG A 95 3.22 12.49 0.71
C ARG A 95 1.97 11.80 1.20
N LEU A 96 1.57 10.65 0.61
CA LEU A 96 0.45 9.87 1.13
C LEU A 96 0.72 9.36 2.54
N LEU A 97 1.92 8.83 2.83
CA LEU A 97 2.29 8.39 4.17
C LEU A 97 2.30 9.55 5.17
N MET A 98 2.91 10.67 4.80
CA MET A 98 2.92 11.88 5.64
C MET A 98 1.52 12.42 5.90
N PHE A 99 0.63 12.38 4.90
CA PHE A 99 -0.76 12.76 5.06
C PHE A 99 -1.48 11.86 6.08
N ILE A 100 -1.31 10.54 5.99
CA ILE A 100 -1.91 9.58 6.93
C ILE A 100 -1.46 9.88 8.37
N GLN A 101 -0.16 10.13 8.56
CA GLN A 101 0.41 10.40 9.89
C GLN A 101 0.02 11.75 10.48
N ALA A 102 -0.03 12.80 9.66
CA ALA A 102 -0.16 14.16 10.15
C ALA A 102 -1.59 14.74 10.07
N GLN A 103 -2.45 14.18 9.23
CA GLN A 103 -3.76 14.79 8.93
C GLN A 103 -4.95 13.93 9.35
N LEU A 104 -4.75 12.65 9.64
CA LEU A 104 -5.82 11.81 10.17
C LEU A 104 -5.85 11.85 11.71
N PRO A 105 -7.03 11.67 12.34
CA PRO A 105 -7.14 11.53 13.78
C PRO A 105 -6.29 10.38 14.33
N GLU A 106 -5.78 10.51 15.56
CA GLU A 106 -4.91 9.52 16.20
C GLU A 106 -5.59 8.14 16.42
N ASP A 107 -6.92 8.12 16.47
CA ASP A 107 -7.71 6.88 16.64
C ASP A 107 -8.07 6.20 15.30
N VAL A 108 -7.53 6.69 14.19
CA VAL A 108 -7.69 6.09 12.87
C VAL A 108 -6.54 5.13 12.57
N ILE A 109 -6.89 3.93 12.12
CA ILE A 109 -5.93 2.92 11.67
C ILE A 109 -6.01 2.79 10.15
N VAL A 110 -4.87 2.90 9.47
CA VAL A 110 -4.77 2.68 8.02
C VAL A 110 -3.86 1.49 7.75
N TYR A 111 -4.45 0.41 7.22
CA TYR A 111 -3.69 -0.75 6.71
C TYR A 111 -3.28 -0.50 5.26
N ILE A 112 -1.99 -0.61 4.97
CA ILE A 112 -1.43 -0.46 3.63
C ILE A 112 -0.90 -1.83 3.19
N LEU A 113 -1.59 -2.47 2.24
CA LEU A 113 -1.21 -3.80 1.76
C LEU A 113 -0.33 -3.67 0.52
N MET A 114 0.90 -4.15 0.61
CA MET A 114 1.89 -4.09 -0.47
C MET A 114 2.49 -5.47 -0.75
N HIS A 115 3.09 -5.62 -1.93
CA HIS A 115 3.93 -6.76 -2.26
C HIS A 115 5.33 -6.58 -1.70
N GLU A 116 5.97 -7.68 -1.41
CA GLU A 116 7.38 -7.75 -1.02
C GLU A 116 8.27 -8.15 -2.20
N THR A 117 9.55 -7.92 -2.07
CA THR A 117 10.61 -8.45 -2.92
C THR A 117 11.72 -9.02 -2.04
N THR A 118 12.38 -10.07 -2.49
CA THR A 118 13.53 -10.67 -1.79
C THR A 118 14.76 -10.54 -2.67
N SER A 119 15.86 -10.05 -2.10
CA SER A 119 17.14 -9.95 -2.77
C SER A 119 17.78 -11.33 -2.94
N ASP A 120 18.84 -11.43 -3.76
CA ASP A 120 19.62 -12.64 -3.93
C ASP A 120 20.32 -13.08 -2.61
N PHE A 121 20.50 -12.18 -1.67
CA PHE A 121 21.05 -12.45 -0.33
C PHE A 121 19.98 -12.83 0.72
N GLY A 122 18.73 -12.95 0.31
CA GLY A 122 17.62 -13.34 1.18
C GLY A 122 16.95 -12.20 1.96
N GLU A 123 17.43 -10.97 1.82
CA GLU A 123 16.80 -9.80 2.44
C GLU A 123 15.44 -9.51 1.83
N THR A 124 14.43 -9.33 2.65
CA THR A 124 13.05 -9.06 2.21
C THR A 124 12.60 -7.67 2.64
N LYS A 125 12.09 -6.91 1.67
CA LYS A 125 11.55 -5.56 1.88
C LYS A 125 10.30 -5.33 1.03
N LEU A 126 9.62 -4.22 1.24
CA LEU A 126 8.51 -3.81 0.37
C LEU A 126 9.00 -3.60 -1.06
N ARG A 127 8.20 -4.06 -2.01
CA ARG A 127 8.47 -3.85 -3.43
C ARG A 127 8.12 -2.42 -3.81
N THR A 128 9.14 -1.65 -4.20
CA THR A 128 9.01 -0.26 -4.66
C THR A 128 9.42 -0.10 -6.13
N ILE A 129 9.30 1.12 -6.65
CA ILE A 129 9.76 1.51 -7.98
C ILE A 129 10.62 2.76 -7.86
N GLY A 130 11.84 2.68 -8.40
CA GLY A 130 12.80 3.75 -8.42
C GLY A 130 13.73 3.77 -7.20
N LYS A 131 15.00 4.11 -7.46
CA LYS A 131 16.06 4.11 -6.45
C LYS A 131 15.80 5.05 -5.27
N LEU A 132 15.05 6.12 -5.47
CA LEU A 132 14.76 7.08 -4.42
C LEU A 132 13.96 6.41 -3.29
N LEU A 133 12.88 5.69 -3.60
CA LEU A 133 12.13 4.92 -2.60
C LEU A 133 12.89 3.69 -2.11
N ASP A 134 13.63 3.04 -3.00
CA ASP A 134 14.29 1.77 -2.72
C ASP A 134 15.54 1.93 -1.85
N GLU A 135 16.29 3.04 -1.99
CA GLU A 135 17.59 3.24 -1.35
C GLU A 135 17.61 4.40 -0.34
N LYS A 136 16.69 5.38 -0.45
CA LYS A 136 16.72 6.62 0.34
C LYS A 136 15.57 6.76 1.32
N VAL A 137 14.47 6.06 1.08
CA VAL A 137 13.27 6.12 1.93
C VAL A 137 12.95 4.71 2.44
N CYS A 138 13.10 4.47 3.72
CA CYS A 138 12.64 3.23 4.35
C CYS A 138 11.15 3.38 4.66
N ILE A 139 10.28 2.84 3.80
CA ILE A 139 8.82 2.91 3.96
C ILE A 139 8.39 2.17 5.23
N GLU A 140 8.99 1.02 5.50
CA GLU A 140 8.71 0.20 6.69
C GLU A 140 9.01 0.97 7.98
N GLY A 141 10.05 1.80 7.97
CA GLY A 141 10.39 2.68 9.10
C GLY A 141 9.46 3.88 9.28
N MET A 142 8.61 4.16 8.28
CA MET A 142 7.61 5.24 8.37
C MET A 142 6.27 4.79 8.96
N VAL A 143 6.06 3.50 9.21
CA VAL A 143 4.80 2.97 9.77
C VAL A 143 5.01 2.49 11.19
N THR A 144 3.96 2.55 12.01
CA THR A 144 4.04 2.13 13.42
C THR A 144 4.25 0.62 13.55
N ILE A 145 3.64 -0.17 12.66
CA ILE A 145 3.71 -1.63 12.69
C ILE A 145 3.86 -2.14 11.26
N CYS A 146 4.88 -2.96 11.02
CA CYS A 146 5.06 -3.68 9.77
C CYS A 146 4.85 -5.18 10.01
N LEU A 147 3.94 -5.80 9.27
CA LEU A 147 3.61 -7.21 9.38
C LEU A 147 3.88 -7.93 8.06
N ARG A 148 4.62 -9.02 8.11
CA ARG A 148 4.84 -9.87 6.95
C ARG A 148 3.81 -11.01 6.91
N CYS A 149 3.09 -11.12 5.77
CA CYS A 149 2.12 -12.17 5.56
C CYS A 149 2.81 -13.43 5.03
N MET A 150 2.83 -14.49 5.81
CA MET A 150 3.54 -15.73 5.55
C MET A 150 2.58 -16.90 5.29
N VAL A 151 3.09 -17.92 4.57
CA VAL A 151 2.39 -19.19 4.34
C VAL A 151 3.35 -20.34 4.70
N GLU A 152 2.91 -21.21 5.57
CA GLU A 152 3.60 -22.45 5.91
C GLU A 152 2.63 -23.62 5.80
N GLY A 153 2.85 -24.49 4.82
CA GLY A 153 1.87 -25.51 4.47
C GLY A 153 0.54 -24.86 4.07
N ASP A 154 -0.54 -25.22 4.76
CA ASP A 154 -1.89 -24.69 4.54
C ASP A 154 -2.26 -23.51 5.47
N ARG A 155 -1.32 -23.06 6.31
CA ARG A 155 -1.56 -21.99 7.28
C ARG A 155 -1.07 -20.65 6.77
N HIS A 156 -1.92 -19.63 6.91
CA HIS A 156 -1.59 -18.23 6.66
C HIS A 156 -1.53 -17.47 7.99
N PHE A 157 -0.46 -16.73 8.20
CA PHE A 157 -0.26 -15.95 9.42
C PHE A 157 0.51 -14.65 9.15
N PHE A 158 0.44 -13.73 10.10
CA PHE A 158 1.25 -12.53 10.10
C PHE A 158 2.45 -12.73 11.04
N ARG A 159 3.66 -12.54 10.50
CA ARG A 159 4.86 -12.47 11.31
C ARG A 159 4.96 -11.08 11.92
N THR A 160 5.17 -11.03 13.24
CA THR A 160 5.26 -9.79 14.04
C THR A 160 6.69 -9.46 14.49
N GLN A 161 7.63 -10.37 14.24
CA GLN A 161 9.03 -10.21 14.61
C GLN A 161 9.93 -10.45 13.41
N SER A 162 10.92 -9.59 13.22
CA SER A 162 11.97 -9.79 12.22
C SER A 162 12.84 -11.00 12.58
N ASN A 163 13.36 -11.67 11.56
CA ASN A 163 14.37 -12.72 11.69
C ASN A 163 15.79 -12.22 11.37
N GLY A 164 15.95 -10.89 11.22
CA GLY A 164 17.21 -10.26 10.81
C GLY A 164 17.43 -10.19 9.31
N MET A 165 16.52 -10.76 8.50
CA MET A 165 16.58 -10.76 7.02
C MET A 165 15.38 -10.01 6.39
N ASP A 166 14.45 -9.56 7.20
CA ASP A 166 13.32 -8.70 6.84
C ASP A 166 13.33 -7.44 7.70
N ILE A 167 12.91 -6.36 7.10
CA ILE A 167 12.83 -5.03 7.73
C ILE A 167 11.49 -4.91 8.46
#